data_66c0874766404d1e36b8bff7cf522f1b
#
_entry.id   66c0874766404d1e36b8bff7cf522f1b
#
_cell.length_a   1.000
_cell.length_b   1.000
_cell.length_c   1.000
_cell.angle_alpha   90.00
_cell.angle_beta   90.00
_cell.angle_gamma   90.00
#
_symmetry.space_group_name_H-M   'P 1'
#
loop_
_entity.id
_entity.type
_entity.pdbx_description
1 polymer ?
#
loop_
_entity_poly.entity_id
_entity_poly.type
_entity_poly.pdbx_seq_one_letter_code
_entity_poly.pdbx_strand_id
1 'polypeptide(L)'
;MGRLARDRGVGVIAAGNFSVMAAVLRRAASMAAEHLDHWEIIDYASDTKPDVPSGTSRELAETLAQVREPTVTVTMADLHGPVEARGAEVAGVRIHSVRRPGRAAGHAP
;
A
#
# COMPACT_ATOMS: atom_id res chain seq x y z
N MET A 1 4.06 -22.03 3.74
CA MET A 1 4.06 -21.61 4.22
C MET A 1 3.88 -21.42 4.65
N GLY A 2 3.53 -21.59 4.51
CA GLY A 2 3.55 -21.52 5.01
C GLY A 2 3.30 -21.62 5.53
N ARG A 3 3.37 -22.33 5.46
CA ARG A 3 3.21 -22.63 6.04
C ARG A 3 3.71 -22.35 6.60
N LEU A 4 4.22 -22.25 6.32
CA LEU A 4 4.48 -21.80 6.75
C LEU A 4 4.37 -21.06 7.22
N ALA A 5 4.50 -20.87 7.23
CA ALA A 5 4.28 -20.27 7.87
C ALA A 5 3.39 -20.25 8.19
N ARG A 6 2.97 -20.87 8.44
CA ARG A 6 2.21 -20.94 8.94
C ARG A 6 2.26 -21.34 9.88
N ASP A 7 2.70 -22.17 10.00
CA ASP A 7 2.96 -22.46 10.81
C ASP A 7 3.60 -22.14 11.30
N ARG A 8 3.79 -21.93 11.01
CA ARG A 8 4.41 -21.22 11.33
C ARG A 8 4.05 -20.11 10.94
N GLY A 9 3.40 -19.86 10.51
CA GLY A 9 3.10 -19.00 10.17
C GLY A 9 3.30 -18.04 10.05
N VAL A 10 3.27 -18.00 10.53
CA VAL A 10 3.68 -17.06 10.37
C VAL A 10 4.48 -16.73 10.05
N GLY A 11 4.34 -16.75 10.04
CA GLY A 11 5.45 -16.69 9.62
C GLY A 11 6.32 -15.73 9.89
N VAL A 12 7.25 -16.10 10.30
CA VAL A 12 8.35 -15.21 10.42
C VAL A 12 8.82 -14.91 9.01
N ILE A 13 9.01 -13.67 8.72
CA ILE A 13 9.49 -13.25 7.42
C ILE A 13 10.94 -12.88 7.58
N ALA A 14 11.81 -13.69 7.03
CA ALA A 14 13.20 -13.33 6.99
C ALA A 14 13.41 -12.28 5.92
N ALA A 15 14.49 -11.52 6.02
CA ALA A 15 14.77 -10.47 5.07
C ALA A 15 14.78 -10.99 3.64
N GLY A 16 15.31 -12.20 3.44
CA GLY A 16 15.37 -12.75 2.09
C GLY A 16 14.03 -13.10 1.50
N ASN A 17 12.99 -13.18 2.35
CA ASN A 17 11.67 -13.52 1.87
C ASN A 17 10.78 -12.31 1.65
N PHE A 18 11.31 -11.13 1.88
CA PHE A 18 10.50 -9.93 1.81
C PHE A 18 9.90 -9.74 0.42
N SER A 19 10.68 -9.98 -0.62
CA SER A 19 10.19 -9.84 -1.98
C SER A 19 9.09 -10.83 -2.30
N VAL A 20 9.21 -12.05 -1.79
CA VAL A 20 8.19 -13.06 -2.01
C VAL A 20 6.89 -12.64 -1.31
N MET A 21 6.99 -12.14 -0.09
CA MET A 21 5.80 -11.68 0.62
C MET A 21 5.15 -10.51 -0.09
N ALA A 22 5.94 -9.60 -0.63
CA ALA A 22 5.39 -8.49 -1.37
C ALA A 22 4.63 -8.99 -2.59
N ALA A 23 5.15 -10.00 -3.28
CA ALA A 23 4.47 -10.57 -4.44
C ALA A 23 3.18 -11.26 -4.04
N VAL A 24 3.19 -11.98 -2.92
CA VAL A 24 1.98 -12.66 -2.44
C VAL A 24 0.92 -11.64 -2.07
N LEU A 25 1.32 -10.58 -1.36
CA LEU A 25 0.36 -9.55 -0.97
C LEU A 25 -0.22 -8.85 -2.19
N ARG A 26 0.59 -8.61 -3.20
CA ARG A 26 0.13 -7.99 -4.42
C ARG A 26 -0.92 -8.87 -5.11
N ARG A 27 -0.67 -10.16 -5.14
CA ARG A 27 -1.64 -11.09 -5.73
C ARG A 27 -2.92 -11.14 -4.93
N ALA A 28 -2.81 -11.16 -3.61
CA ALA A 28 -3.99 -11.17 -2.75
C ALA A 28 -4.80 -9.89 -2.94
N ALA A 29 -4.12 -8.75 -3.03
CA ALA A 29 -4.81 -7.49 -3.26
C ALA A 29 -5.49 -7.47 -4.61
N SER A 30 -4.85 -8.02 -5.63
CA SER A 30 -5.45 -8.09 -6.97
C SER A 30 -6.72 -8.94 -6.95
N MET A 31 -6.69 -10.05 -6.23
CA MET A 31 -7.89 -10.88 -6.10
C MET A 31 -9.00 -10.12 -5.39
N ALA A 32 -8.65 -9.40 -4.32
CA ALA A 32 -9.65 -8.63 -3.59
C ALA A 32 -10.26 -7.55 -4.49
N ALA A 33 -9.43 -6.92 -5.32
CA ALA A 33 -9.91 -5.86 -6.19
C ALA A 33 -10.94 -6.36 -7.21
N GLU A 34 -10.93 -7.64 -7.52
CA GLU A 34 -11.94 -8.21 -8.42
C GLU A 34 -13.34 -8.19 -7.79
N HIS A 35 -13.40 -8.12 -6.46
CA HIS A 35 -14.66 -8.29 -5.74
C HIS A 35 -15.07 -7.07 -4.94
N LEU A 36 -14.19 -6.09 -4.81
CA LEU A 36 -14.47 -4.89 -4.03
C LEU A 36 -14.62 -3.68 -4.93
N ASP A 37 -15.49 -2.78 -4.55
CA ASP A 37 -15.70 -1.57 -5.34
C ASP A 37 -14.84 -0.40 -4.87
N HIS A 38 -14.36 -0.46 -3.62
CA HIS A 38 -13.63 0.66 -3.03
C HIS A 38 -12.34 0.16 -2.42
N TRP A 39 -11.25 0.83 -2.71
CA TRP A 39 -9.99 0.59 -2.02
C TRP A 39 -9.08 1.79 -2.21
N GLU A 40 -8.19 1.96 -1.25
CA GLU A 40 -7.14 2.95 -1.32
C GLU A 40 -5.92 2.34 -0.69
N ILE A 41 -4.78 2.97 -0.90
CA ILE A 41 -3.51 2.47 -0.40
C ILE A 41 -2.98 3.45 0.63
N ILE A 42 -2.53 2.94 1.78
CA ILE A 42 -1.83 3.75 2.76
C ILE A 42 -0.40 3.25 2.78
N ASP A 43 0.51 4.17 2.53
CA ASP A 43 1.93 3.88 2.31
C ASP A 43 2.73 4.41 3.48
N TYR A 44 3.08 3.53 4.42
CA TYR A 44 3.85 3.90 5.59
C TYR A 44 5.33 3.68 5.35
N ALA A 45 6.14 4.65 5.70
CA ALA A 45 7.58 4.51 5.59
C ALA A 45 8.27 5.51 6.52
N SER A 46 9.60 5.37 6.62
CA SER A 46 10.42 6.30 7.39
C SER A 46 10.44 7.66 6.72
N ASP A 47 10.54 8.71 7.52
CA ASP A 47 10.61 10.08 7.01
C ASP A 47 11.93 10.37 6.33
N THR A 48 12.88 9.44 6.37
CA THR A 48 14.12 9.58 5.60
C THR A 48 13.97 9.12 4.16
N LYS A 49 12.84 8.51 3.83
CA LYS A 49 12.60 8.03 2.47
C LYS A 49 12.04 9.16 1.63
N PRO A 50 12.77 9.61 0.60
CA PRO A 50 12.30 10.76 -0.19
C PRO A 50 11.23 10.42 -1.20
N ASP A 51 11.07 9.14 -1.55
CA ASP A 51 10.07 8.77 -2.55
C ASP A 51 8.67 8.84 -1.96
N VAL A 52 7.77 9.51 -2.64
CA VAL A 52 6.40 9.68 -2.21
C VAL A 52 5.52 9.63 -3.44
N PRO A 53 4.74 8.59 -3.60
CA PRO A 53 4.69 7.39 -2.77
C PRO A 53 5.88 6.48 -2.99
N SER A 54 6.02 5.48 -2.12
CA SER A 54 7.10 4.53 -2.28
C SER A 54 6.93 3.74 -3.58
N GLY A 55 8.04 3.19 -4.07
CA GLY A 55 7.99 2.38 -5.28
C GLY A 55 7.06 1.19 -5.15
N THR A 56 7.08 0.56 -3.98
CA THR A 56 6.19 -0.58 -3.73
C THR A 56 4.73 -0.19 -3.84
N SER A 57 4.36 0.95 -3.26
CA SER A 57 2.98 1.41 -3.32
C SER A 57 2.59 1.80 -4.73
N ARG A 58 3.51 2.42 -5.47
CA ARG A 58 3.25 2.79 -6.85
C ARG A 58 3.02 1.54 -7.70
N GLU A 59 3.85 0.52 -7.51
CA GLU A 59 3.69 -0.73 -8.25
C GLU A 59 2.36 -1.40 -7.91
N LEU A 60 1.99 -1.37 -6.63
CA LEU A 60 0.71 -1.94 -6.23
C LEU A 60 -0.44 -1.22 -6.91
N ALA A 61 -0.41 0.12 -6.93
CA ALA A 61 -1.46 0.88 -7.58
C ALA A 61 -1.57 0.52 -9.05
N GLU A 62 -0.43 0.39 -9.73
CA GLU A 62 -0.44 0.05 -11.15
C GLU A 62 -0.96 -1.35 -11.38
N THR A 63 -0.63 -2.28 -10.49
CA THR A 63 -1.13 -3.64 -10.59
C THR A 63 -2.64 -3.69 -10.40
N LEU A 64 -3.14 -3.00 -9.39
CA LEU A 64 -4.57 -3.00 -9.11
C LEU A 64 -5.35 -2.30 -10.21
N ALA A 65 -4.76 -1.28 -10.83
CA ALA A 65 -5.41 -0.57 -11.91
C ALA A 65 -5.69 -1.47 -13.11
N GLN A 66 -4.89 -2.51 -13.27
CA GLN A 66 -5.11 -3.45 -14.37
C GLN A 66 -6.30 -4.36 -14.09
N VAL A 67 -6.68 -4.49 -12.82
CA VAL A 67 -7.84 -5.31 -12.46
C VAL A 67 -9.11 -4.53 -12.68
N ARG A 68 -9.19 -3.35 -12.07
CA ARG A 68 -10.33 -2.46 -12.26
C ARG A 68 -10.04 -1.15 -11.54
N GLU A 69 -10.83 -0.14 -11.87
CA GLU A 69 -10.71 1.16 -11.25
C GLU A 69 -11.67 1.21 -10.07
N PRO A 70 -11.23 1.69 -8.91
CA PRO A 70 -12.13 1.76 -7.77
C PRO A 70 -13.18 2.84 -7.97
N THR A 71 -14.34 2.64 -7.35
CA THR A 71 -15.43 3.59 -7.40
C THR A 71 -15.12 4.78 -6.51
N VAL A 72 -15.41 5.97 -7.01
CA VAL A 72 -15.21 7.21 -6.25
C VAL A 72 -16.56 7.70 -5.77
N THR A 73 -16.71 7.84 -4.45
CA THR A 73 -17.99 8.28 -3.89
C THR A 73 -18.13 9.80 -3.95
N VAL A 74 -17.08 10.51 -3.50
CA VAL A 74 -17.10 11.98 -3.53
C VAL A 74 -15.96 12.41 -4.45
N THR A 75 -16.30 13.11 -5.53
CA THR A 75 -15.28 13.50 -6.50
C THR A 75 -14.41 14.60 -5.90
N MET A 76 -13.21 14.76 -6.48
CA MET A 76 -12.29 15.79 -6.00
C MET A 76 -12.91 17.18 -6.03
N ALA A 77 -13.74 17.45 -7.00
CA ALA A 77 -14.37 18.77 -7.13
C ALA A 77 -15.38 19.03 -6.01
N ASP A 78 -15.90 17.97 -5.41
CA ASP A 78 -16.91 18.10 -4.37
C ASP A 78 -16.36 18.01 -2.96
N LEU A 79 -15.03 17.90 -2.81
CA LEU A 79 -14.43 17.85 -1.49
C LEU A 79 -14.45 19.22 -0.84
N HIS A 80 -14.60 19.25 0.47
CA HIS A 80 -14.52 20.45 1.27
C HIS A 80 -13.15 20.50 1.94
N GLY A 81 -12.37 21.53 1.68
CA GLY A 81 -11.06 21.68 2.30
C GLY A 81 -9.94 21.43 1.32
N PRO A 82 -8.71 21.39 1.80
CA PRO A 82 -7.55 21.22 0.92
C PRO A 82 -7.56 19.83 0.29
N VAL A 83 -7.56 19.80 -1.03
CA VAL A 83 -7.64 18.52 -1.74
C VAL A 83 -6.42 17.66 -1.50
N GLU A 84 -5.30 18.28 -1.15
CA GLU A 84 -4.08 17.52 -0.87
C GLU A 84 -4.24 16.56 0.29
N ALA A 85 -5.19 16.84 1.18
CA ALA A 85 -5.42 15.96 2.32
C ALA A 85 -6.04 14.63 1.89
N ARG A 86 -6.57 14.56 0.68
CA ARG A 86 -7.20 13.34 0.19
C ARG A 86 -6.20 12.38 -0.45
N GLY A 87 -4.93 12.72 -0.42
CA GLY A 87 -3.89 11.87 -1.00
C GLY A 87 -3.68 12.18 -2.47
N ALA A 88 -2.92 11.33 -3.12
CA ALA A 88 -2.61 11.50 -4.54
C ALA A 88 -3.14 10.30 -5.32
N GLU A 89 -3.31 10.50 -6.60
CA GLU A 89 -3.80 9.44 -7.47
C GLU A 89 -2.67 8.93 -8.33
N VAL A 90 -2.51 7.60 -8.36
CA VAL A 90 -1.55 6.94 -9.23
C VAL A 90 -2.32 5.86 -9.97
N ALA A 91 -2.36 5.97 -11.30
CA ALA A 91 -3.06 4.98 -12.14
C ALA A 91 -4.52 4.81 -11.71
N GLY A 92 -5.15 5.88 -11.24
CA GLY A 92 -6.56 5.82 -10.84
C GLY A 92 -6.78 5.34 -9.42
N VAL A 93 -5.71 5.05 -8.68
CA VAL A 93 -5.81 4.55 -7.30
C VAL A 93 -5.30 5.61 -6.35
N ARG A 94 -6.06 5.88 -5.29
CA ARG A 94 -5.70 6.90 -4.31
C ARG A 94 -4.68 6.34 -3.33
N ILE A 95 -3.57 7.06 -3.15
CA ILE A 95 -2.51 6.65 -2.24
C ILE A 95 -2.26 7.76 -1.22
N HIS A 96 -2.13 7.36 0.04
CA HIS A 96 -1.81 8.27 1.13
C HIS A 96 -0.47 7.85 1.70
N SER A 97 0.52 8.73 1.63
CA SER A 97 1.86 8.42 2.13
C SER A 97 2.03 9.00 3.52
N VAL A 98 2.30 8.13 4.49
CA VAL A 98 2.54 8.52 5.86
C VAL A 98 4.00 8.29 6.15
N ARG A 99 4.68 9.32 6.61
CA ARG A 99 6.11 9.27 6.91
C ARG A 99 6.29 9.63 8.37
N ARG A 100 7.12 8.86 9.05
CA ARG A 100 7.35 9.07 10.46
C ARG A 100 8.78 8.72 10.78
N PRO A 101 9.31 9.19 11.90
CA PRO A 101 10.70 8.89 12.26
C PRO A 101 10.91 7.39 12.24
N GLY A 102 12.00 6.97 11.63
CA GLY A 102 12.32 5.56 11.55
C GLY A 102 12.68 5.04 12.91
N ARG A 103 12.36 3.76 13.15
CA ARG A 103 12.71 3.22 14.42
C ARG A 103 14.16 3.08 14.55
N ALA A 104 14.80 3.06 13.44
CA ALA A 104 16.19 3.04 13.58
C ALA A 104 16.59 4.22 14.33
N ALA A 105 15.93 5.20 14.05
CA ALA A 105 16.14 6.30 14.86
C ALA A 105 15.63 5.87 16.15
N GLY A 106 14.90 5.15 15.99
CA GLY A 106 14.43 4.75 17.09
C GLY A 106 14.86 3.70 17.81
N HIS A 107 14.87 3.88 17.79
CA HIS A 107 14.97 3.10 18.38
C HIS A 107 14.25 3.11 19.18
N ALA A 108 14.14 3.11 19.15
CA ALA A 108 13.61 3.02 19.75
C ALA A 108 13.14 3.27 20.16
N PRO A 109 12.82 3.35 20.62
CA PRO A 109 12.50 3.18 21.28
C PRO A 109 12.01 3.02 21.29
#